data_1c001883b318d3a239b65d00e99758cc
#
_entry.id   1c001883b318d3a239b65d00e99758cc
#
_cell.length_a   1.000
_cell.length_b   1.000
_cell.length_c   1.000
_cell.angle_alpha   90.00
_cell.angle_beta   90.00
_cell.angle_gamma   90.00
#
_symmetry.space_group_name_H-M   'P 1'
#
loop_
_entity.id
_entity.type
_entity.pdbx_description
1 polymer ?
#
loop_
_entity_poly.entity_id
_entity_poly.type
_entity_poly.pdbx_seq_one_letter_code
_entity_poly.pdbx_strand_id
1 'polypeptide(L)'
;GIYKPQDNMSESEELLTREKMTVQLCVFYGVERDGNIHEFSGESVYSDVDSDYYLAYEIMLLERKGCMSGFTDGTFKPENNVTCSQAAKALVTILGYAPMAEYDGGWFSGYMKKAEELGLLKGVNSVPNEFITRGDFTRLLMNALETETVKIKAGADGSAEYTEDEILLNRLG
;
A
#
# COMPACT_ATOMS: atom_id res chain seq x y z
N GLY A 1 -26.80 37.00 8.19
CA GLY A 1 -25.89 36.06 7.55
C GLY A 1 -26.27 34.63 7.95
N ILE A 2 -26.77 33.85 6.99
CA ILE A 2 -27.12 32.45 7.23
C ILE A 2 -25.77 31.70 7.24
N TYR A 3 -25.37 31.21 8.42
CA TYR A 3 -24.24 30.28 8.57
C TYR A 3 -24.63 28.99 7.83
N LYS A 4 -24.01 28.72 6.70
CA LYS A 4 -24.04 27.38 6.11
C LYS A 4 -23.04 26.53 6.89
N PRO A 5 -23.44 25.41 7.53
CA PRO A 5 -22.48 24.45 8.03
C PRO A 5 -21.63 24.03 6.84
N GLN A 6 -20.31 24.18 6.92
CA GLN A 6 -19.41 23.44 6.05
C GLN A 6 -19.72 21.97 6.32
N ASP A 7 -20.01 21.23 5.24
CA ASP A 7 -20.15 19.78 5.31
C ASP A 7 -18.87 19.25 5.96
N ASN A 8 -18.96 18.92 7.25
CA ASN A 8 -17.94 18.16 7.94
C ASN A 8 -18.05 16.71 7.42
N MET A 9 -17.49 16.46 6.24
CA MET A 9 -17.16 15.08 5.87
C MET A 9 -16.37 14.48 7.03
N SER A 10 -16.79 13.33 7.53
CA SER A 10 -16.00 12.63 8.53
C SER A 10 -14.65 12.29 7.90
N GLU A 11 -13.57 12.26 8.69
CA GLU A 11 -12.24 11.91 8.16
C GLU A 11 -12.23 10.58 7.39
N SER A 12 -13.18 9.69 7.70
CA SER A 12 -13.35 8.40 7.00
C SER A 12 -13.87 8.55 5.56
N GLU A 13 -14.57 9.63 5.24
CA GLU A 13 -15.12 9.92 3.90
C GLU A 13 -14.14 10.69 3.01
N GLU A 14 -13.06 11.23 3.59
CA GLU A 14 -12.00 11.87 2.81
C GLU A 14 -11.31 10.88 1.87
N LEU A 15 -10.96 11.35 0.68
CA LEU A 15 -10.16 10.56 -0.25
C LEU A 15 -8.73 10.36 0.29
N LEU A 16 -8.20 9.18 0.04
CA LEU A 16 -6.84 8.82 0.43
C LEU A 16 -5.83 9.37 -0.58
N THR A 17 -4.88 10.18 -0.11
CA THR A 17 -3.74 10.59 -0.94
C THR A 17 -2.60 9.56 -0.89
N ARG A 18 -1.70 9.62 -1.88
CA ARG A 18 -0.54 8.75 -1.96
C ARG A 18 0.40 8.92 -0.76
N GLU A 19 0.60 10.15 -0.29
CA GLU A 19 1.41 10.38 0.92
C GLU A 19 0.76 9.79 2.17
N LYS A 20 -0.56 9.94 2.36
CA LYS A 20 -1.28 9.35 3.49
C LYS A 20 -1.21 7.81 3.44
N MET A 21 -1.33 7.23 2.23
CA MET A 21 -1.16 5.80 2.04
C MET A 21 0.27 5.35 2.37
N THR A 22 1.29 6.11 1.95
CA THR A 22 2.70 5.83 2.28
C THR A 22 2.90 5.69 3.79
N VAL A 23 2.42 6.68 4.56
CA VAL A 23 2.52 6.65 6.03
C VAL A 23 1.87 5.40 6.61
N GLN A 24 0.64 5.10 6.20
CA GLN A 24 -0.11 3.97 6.75
C GLN A 24 0.50 2.61 6.37
N LEU A 25 1.01 2.48 5.13
CA LEU A 25 1.69 1.26 4.70
C LEU A 25 3.02 1.04 5.43
N CYS A 26 3.78 2.09 5.72
CA CYS A 26 5.01 1.97 6.50
C CYS A 26 4.73 1.53 7.93
N VAL A 27 3.72 2.10 8.59
CA VAL A 27 3.27 1.64 9.91
C VAL A 27 2.82 0.17 9.86
N PHE A 28 2.01 -0.17 8.86
CA PHE A 28 1.53 -1.54 8.66
C PHE A 28 2.68 -2.54 8.39
N TYR A 29 3.73 -2.11 7.71
CA TYR A 29 4.91 -2.92 7.44
C TYR A 29 5.86 -3.05 8.65
N GLY A 30 5.60 -2.32 9.73
CA GLY A 30 6.45 -2.31 10.92
C GLY A 30 7.71 -1.47 10.76
N VAL A 31 7.68 -0.46 9.92
CA VAL A 31 8.78 0.51 9.83
C VAL A 31 8.71 1.40 11.07
N GLU A 32 9.58 1.12 12.04
CA GLU A 32 9.71 1.96 13.23
C GLU A 32 10.34 3.31 12.85
N ARG A 33 9.64 4.38 13.19
CA ARG A 33 10.21 5.72 13.22
C ARG A 33 10.85 5.91 14.60
N ASP A 34 12.08 5.44 14.77
CA ASP A 34 12.82 5.51 16.03
C ASP A 34 13.38 6.91 16.36
N GLY A 35 12.83 7.95 15.76
CA GLY A 35 13.27 9.34 15.95
C GLY A 35 14.61 9.68 15.28
N ASN A 36 15.34 8.71 14.80
CA ASN A 36 16.39 8.92 13.83
C ASN A 36 15.68 9.11 12.49
N ILE A 37 15.56 10.35 12.05
CA ILE A 37 15.21 10.64 10.66
C ILE A 37 16.26 9.87 9.88
N HIS A 38 15.83 8.77 9.23
CA HIS A 38 16.71 8.06 8.33
C HIS A 38 17.03 9.05 7.22
N GLU A 39 18.17 9.74 7.36
CA GLU A 39 18.68 10.56 6.29
C GLU A 39 18.80 9.64 5.08
N PHE A 40 17.88 9.80 4.16
CA PHE A 40 17.99 9.19 2.86
C PHE A 40 19.20 9.83 2.19
N SER A 41 20.36 9.17 2.32
CA SER A 41 21.63 9.63 1.75
C SER A 41 21.72 9.40 0.24
N GLY A 42 20.58 9.08 -0.42
CA GLY A 42 20.49 8.85 -1.84
C GLY A 42 19.79 9.98 -2.59
N GLU A 43 20.05 10.10 -3.88
CA GLU A 43 19.24 10.94 -4.75
C GLU A 43 17.83 10.34 -4.87
N SER A 44 16.81 11.18 -4.75
CA SER A 44 15.44 10.75 -5.06
C SER A 44 15.33 10.41 -6.54
N VAL A 45 14.63 9.32 -6.86
CA VAL A 45 14.35 8.96 -8.24
C VAL A 45 13.16 9.73 -8.82
N TYR A 46 12.47 10.54 -7.99
CA TYR A 46 11.29 11.31 -8.37
C TYR A 46 11.58 12.80 -8.33
N SER A 47 11.22 13.50 -9.40
CA SER A 47 11.49 14.93 -9.55
C SER A 47 10.66 15.83 -8.64
N ASP A 48 9.61 15.31 -8.02
CA ASP A 48 8.72 16.01 -7.10
C ASP A 48 8.85 15.53 -5.63
N VAL A 49 9.89 14.76 -5.34
CA VAL A 49 10.24 14.29 -4.00
C VAL A 49 11.71 14.59 -3.76
N ASP A 50 12.00 15.73 -3.15
CA ASP A 50 13.37 16.11 -2.80
C ASP A 50 13.89 15.21 -1.66
N SER A 51 15.22 15.14 -1.51
CA SER A 51 15.86 14.31 -0.49
C SER A 51 15.51 14.71 0.94
N ASP A 52 15.10 15.95 1.17
CA ASP A 52 14.62 16.51 2.43
C ASP A 52 13.09 16.42 2.61
N TYR A 53 12.38 15.85 1.62
CA TYR A 53 10.96 15.60 1.77
C TYR A 53 10.73 14.63 2.93
N TYR A 54 9.82 14.96 3.82
CA TYR A 54 9.63 14.26 5.10
C TYR A 54 9.23 12.76 4.98
N LEU A 55 8.84 12.31 3.79
CA LEU A 55 8.54 10.91 3.46
C LEU A 55 9.48 10.33 2.39
N ALA A 56 10.59 11.00 2.05
CA ALA A 56 11.47 10.54 0.99
C ALA A 56 11.96 9.10 1.22
N TYR A 57 12.34 8.78 2.44
CA TYR A 57 12.78 7.43 2.81
C TYR A 57 11.67 6.39 2.66
N GLU A 58 10.48 6.67 3.19
CA GLU A 58 9.32 5.78 3.15
C GLU A 58 8.85 5.52 1.72
N ILE A 59 8.81 6.55 0.88
CA ILE A 59 8.48 6.44 -0.54
C ILE A 59 9.46 5.50 -1.24
N MET A 60 10.76 5.71 -1.05
CA MET A 60 11.80 4.89 -1.66
C MET A 60 11.78 3.45 -1.13
N LEU A 61 11.47 3.27 0.14
CA LEU A 61 11.33 1.93 0.73
C LEU A 61 10.17 1.17 0.09
N LEU A 62 8.98 1.78 -0.01
CA LEU A 62 7.80 1.14 -0.61
C LEU A 62 7.97 0.89 -2.11
N GLU A 63 8.73 1.75 -2.81
CA GLU A 63 9.10 1.51 -4.21
C GLU A 63 9.99 0.27 -4.35
N ARG A 64 11.08 0.18 -3.56
CA ARG A 64 11.99 -0.98 -3.56
C ARG A 64 11.26 -2.29 -3.22
N LYS A 65 10.21 -2.21 -2.42
CA LYS A 65 9.34 -3.35 -2.08
C LYS A 65 8.30 -3.65 -3.17
N GLY A 66 8.18 -2.81 -4.19
CA GLY A 66 7.18 -2.94 -5.25
C GLY A 66 5.75 -2.62 -4.79
N CYS A 67 5.58 -2.07 -3.58
CA CYS A 67 4.27 -1.75 -3.02
C CYS A 67 3.66 -0.51 -3.66
N MET A 68 4.50 0.49 -3.94
CA MET A 68 4.14 1.72 -4.62
C MET A 68 5.19 2.06 -5.66
N SER A 69 4.76 2.64 -6.78
CA SER A 69 5.66 3.13 -7.84
C SER A 69 5.25 4.53 -8.24
N GLY A 70 6.19 5.30 -8.78
CA GLY A 70 5.89 6.59 -9.40
C GLY A 70 5.22 6.44 -10.78
N PHE A 71 5.11 7.56 -11.44
CA PHE A 71 4.54 7.67 -12.78
C PHE A 71 5.62 7.68 -13.85
N THR A 72 5.22 7.43 -15.09
CA THR A 72 6.13 7.39 -16.25
C THR A 72 6.77 8.74 -16.57
N ASP A 73 6.25 9.83 -16.02
CA ASP A 73 6.82 11.19 -16.14
C ASP A 73 7.92 11.47 -15.10
N GLY A 74 8.32 10.48 -14.31
CA GLY A 74 9.38 10.60 -13.30
C GLY A 74 8.91 11.26 -12.00
N THR A 75 7.61 11.36 -11.76
CA THR A 75 7.04 11.93 -10.52
C THR A 75 6.44 10.86 -9.63
N PHE A 76 6.32 11.13 -8.32
CA PHE A 76 5.58 10.31 -7.37
C PHE A 76 4.16 10.80 -7.13
N LYS A 77 3.93 12.11 -7.16
CA LYS A 77 2.65 12.81 -6.91
C LYS A 77 2.05 12.49 -5.53
N PRO A 78 2.71 12.92 -4.44
CA PRO A 78 2.28 12.60 -3.07
C PRO A 78 0.84 13.00 -2.77
N GLU A 79 0.40 14.15 -3.28
CA GLU A 79 -0.94 14.70 -3.03
C GLU A 79 -2.05 14.08 -3.90
N ASN A 80 -1.70 13.29 -4.92
CA ASN A 80 -2.70 12.65 -5.76
C ASN A 80 -3.49 11.58 -5.00
N ASN A 81 -4.78 11.47 -5.32
CA ASN A 81 -5.63 10.44 -4.76
C ASN A 81 -5.27 9.05 -5.30
N VAL A 82 -5.51 8.04 -4.47
CA VAL A 82 -5.24 6.63 -4.75
C VAL A 82 -6.52 5.95 -5.18
N THR A 83 -6.47 5.09 -6.19
CA THR A 83 -7.61 4.23 -6.54
C THR A 83 -7.66 2.99 -5.64
N CYS A 84 -8.85 2.39 -5.52
CA CYS A 84 -9.05 1.15 -4.77
C CYS A 84 -8.12 0.04 -5.26
N SER A 85 -7.92 -0.09 -6.58
CA SER A 85 -7.01 -1.09 -7.15
C SER A 85 -5.53 -0.83 -6.83
N GLN A 86 -5.10 0.42 -6.76
CA GLN A 86 -3.73 0.75 -6.35
C GLN A 86 -3.49 0.40 -4.88
N ALA A 87 -4.46 0.68 -4.02
CA ALA A 87 -4.40 0.30 -2.61
C ALA A 87 -4.39 -1.23 -2.42
N ALA A 88 -5.26 -1.94 -3.13
CA ALA A 88 -5.30 -3.40 -3.12
C ALA A 88 -3.99 -4.03 -3.61
N LYS A 89 -3.40 -3.51 -4.71
CA LYS A 89 -2.09 -3.95 -5.22
C LYS A 89 -1.01 -3.82 -4.14
N ALA A 90 -0.94 -2.69 -3.47
CA ALA A 90 0.06 -2.46 -2.43
C ALA A 90 -0.04 -3.51 -1.32
N LEU A 91 -1.25 -3.83 -0.86
CA LEU A 91 -1.46 -4.82 0.20
C LEU A 91 -1.19 -6.25 -0.27
N VAL A 92 -1.63 -6.64 -1.47
CA VAL A 92 -1.30 -7.95 -2.07
C VAL A 92 0.22 -8.14 -2.14
N THR A 93 0.95 -7.06 -2.47
CA THR A 93 2.42 -7.08 -2.53
C THR A 93 3.05 -7.22 -1.14
N ILE A 94 2.58 -6.46 -0.15
CA ILE A 94 3.08 -6.52 1.24
C ILE A 94 2.85 -7.91 1.84
N LEU A 95 1.71 -8.53 1.54
CA LEU A 95 1.37 -9.88 2.00
C LEU A 95 2.19 -10.98 1.29
N GLY A 96 2.98 -10.63 0.24
CA GLY A 96 3.85 -11.56 -0.48
C GLY A 96 3.21 -12.25 -1.69
N TYR A 97 1.98 -11.92 -2.03
CA TYR A 97 1.23 -12.57 -3.12
C TYR A 97 1.44 -11.94 -4.50
N ALA A 98 2.30 -10.93 -4.63
CA ALA A 98 2.55 -10.27 -5.92
C ALA A 98 2.94 -11.25 -7.04
N PRO A 99 3.85 -12.25 -6.85
CA PRO A 99 4.20 -13.19 -7.92
C PRO A 99 3.02 -14.04 -8.39
N MET A 100 2.10 -14.40 -7.49
CA MET A 100 0.87 -15.13 -7.85
C MET A 100 -0.08 -14.22 -8.65
N ALA A 101 -0.22 -12.96 -8.23
CA ALA A 101 -1.03 -11.98 -8.95
C ALA A 101 -0.47 -11.69 -10.35
N GLU A 102 0.85 -11.61 -10.50
CA GLU A 102 1.50 -11.44 -11.82
C GLU A 102 1.26 -12.66 -12.72
N TYR A 103 1.37 -13.88 -12.19
CA TYR A 103 1.06 -15.11 -12.93
C TYR A 103 -0.41 -15.16 -13.36
N ASP A 104 -1.33 -14.70 -12.52
CA ASP A 104 -2.79 -14.71 -12.75
C ASP A 104 -3.28 -13.56 -13.65
N GLY A 105 -2.39 -12.83 -14.31
CA GLY A 105 -2.74 -11.79 -15.28
C GLY A 105 -2.19 -10.40 -14.95
N GLY A 106 -1.41 -10.26 -13.89
CA GLY A 106 -0.69 -9.04 -13.53
C GLY A 106 -1.59 -7.85 -13.22
N TRP A 107 -1.06 -6.66 -13.49
CA TRP A 107 -1.82 -5.45 -13.38
C TRP A 107 -2.83 -5.37 -14.54
N PHE A 108 -4.08 -5.19 -14.34
CA PHE A 108 -4.89 -4.85 -13.17
C PHE A 108 -5.57 -6.12 -12.58
N SER A 109 -5.93 -7.10 -13.45
CA SER A 109 -6.85 -8.19 -13.15
C SER A 109 -6.30 -9.18 -12.13
N GLY A 110 -5.05 -9.57 -12.23
CA GLY A 110 -4.43 -10.54 -11.32
C GLY A 110 -4.40 -10.03 -9.88
N TYR A 111 -4.06 -8.75 -9.68
CA TYR A 111 -4.05 -8.15 -8.34
C TYR A 111 -5.45 -8.02 -7.74
N MET A 112 -6.45 -7.63 -8.55
CA MET A 112 -7.83 -7.53 -8.05
C MET A 112 -8.42 -8.90 -7.72
N LYS A 113 -8.18 -9.91 -8.58
CA LYS A 113 -8.55 -11.29 -8.32
C LYS A 113 -7.92 -11.78 -7.01
N LYS A 114 -6.62 -11.55 -6.83
CA LYS A 114 -5.92 -11.95 -5.62
C LYS A 114 -6.44 -11.23 -4.36
N ALA A 115 -6.70 -9.94 -4.44
CA ALA A 115 -7.29 -9.17 -3.34
C ALA A 115 -8.69 -9.71 -2.94
N GLU A 116 -9.49 -10.16 -3.91
CA GLU A 116 -10.79 -10.78 -3.64
C GLU A 116 -10.63 -12.16 -2.99
N GLU A 117 -9.77 -13.03 -3.53
CA GLU A 117 -9.45 -14.35 -2.98
C GLU A 117 -8.97 -14.29 -1.51
N LEU A 118 -8.16 -13.29 -1.19
CA LEU A 118 -7.64 -13.04 0.16
C LEU A 118 -8.68 -12.36 1.09
N GLY A 119 -9.84 -11.99 0.56
CA GLY A 119 -10.87 -11.32 1.34
C GLY A 119 -10.57 -9.85 1.68
N LEU A 120 -9.54 -9.23 1.07
CA LEU A 120 -9.16 -7.85 1.36
C LEU A 120 -10.28 -6.84 1.06
N LEU A 121 -11.11 -7.13 0.06
CA LEU A 121 -12.19 -6.25 -0.38
C LEU A 121 -13.48 -6.38 0.44
N LYS A 122 -13.51 -7.25 1.45
CA LYS A 122 -14.70 -7.46 2.26
C LYS A 122 -15.09 -6.20 3.04
N GLY A 123 -16.31 -5.71 2.79
CA GLY A 123 -16.84 -4.50 3.42
C GLY A 123 -16.22 -3.19 2.92
N VAL A 124 -15.51 -3.22 1.80
CA VAL A 124 -15.01 -2.05 1.08
C VAL A 124 -16.08 -1.62 0.08
N ASN A 125 -16.44 -0.34 0.08
CA ASN A 125 -17.49 0.21 -0.79
C ASN A 125 -16.92 0.79 -2.09
N SER A 126 -15.65 1.19 -2.10
CA SER A 126 -14.99 1.75 -3.29
C SER A 126 -14.81 0.69 -4.38
N VAL A 127 -15.16 1.03 -5.61
CA VAL A 127 -14.92 0.15 -6.77
C VAL A 127 -13.50 0.31 -7.32
N PRO A 128 -12.97 -0.68 -8.06
CA PRO A 128 -11.54 -0.75 -8.39
C PRO A 128 -10.92 0.51 -9.01
N ASN A 129 -11.60 1.15 -9.96
CA ASN A 129 -11.07 2.31 -10.69
C ASN A 129 -11.44 3.67 -10.06
N GLU A 130 -12.18 3.67 -8.97
CA GLU A 130 -12.53 4.88 -8.23
C GLU A 130 -11.51 5.18 -7.14
N PHE A 131 -11.42 6.44 -6.74
CA PHE A 131 -10.60 6.84 -5.64
C PHE A 131 -11.14 6.26 -4.33
N ILE A 132 -10.23 5.69 -3.54
CA ILE A 132 -10.59 5.08 -2.27
C ILE A 132 -10.66 6.13 -1.16
N THR A 133 -11.62 5.98 -0.26
CA THR A 133 -11.70 6.78 0.96
C THR A 133 -10.72 6.28 2.02
N ARG A 134 -10.40 7.12 2.99
CA ARG A 134 -9.59 6.74 4.16
C ARG A 134 -10.25 5.61 4.95
N GLY A 135 -11.59 5.64 5.07
CA GLY A 135 -12.36 4.60 5.75
C GLY A 135 -12.27 3.25 5.06
N ASP A 136 -12.45 3.22 3.74
CA ASP A 136 -12.33 2.00 2.95
C ASP A 136 -10.90 1.45 2.95
N PHE A 137 -9.88 2.32 2.91
CA PHE A 137 -8.49 1.87 3.04
C PHE A 137 -8.20 1.29 4.44
N THR A 138 -8.73 1.90 5.49
CA THR A 138 -8.63 1.32 6.84
C THR A 138 -9.28 -0.07 6.88
N ARG A 139 -10.40 -0.26 6.20
CA ARG A 139 -11.03 -1.59 6.08
C ARG A 139 -10.13 -2.59 5.37
N LEU A 140 -9.51 -2.18 4.25
CA LEU A 140 -8.52 -3.01 3.56
C LEU A 140 -7.35 -3.42 4.48
N LEU A 141 -6.80 -2.47 5.25
CA LEU A 141 -5.73 -2.75 6.21
C LEU A 141 -6.16 -3.73 7.29
N MET A 142 -7.37 -3.56 7.85
CA MET A 142 -7.89 -4.49 8.86
C MET A 142 -8.05 -5.91 8.30
N ASN A 143 -8.60 -6.06 7.09
CA ASN A 143 -8.70 -7.36 6.44
C ASN A 143 -7.32 -7.98 6.19
N ALA A 144 -6.34 -7.15 5.79
CA ALA A 144 -4.97 -7.61 5.56
C ALA A 144 -4.25 -8.06 6.85
N LEU A 145 -4.57 -7.47 8.01
CA LEU A 145 -4.00 -7.91 9.30
C LEU A 145 -4.42 -9.33 9.67
N GLU A 146 -5.60 -9.76 9.23
CA GLU A 146 -6.13 -11.10 9.48
C GLU A 146 -5.71 -12.11 8.40
N THR A 147 -5.00 -11.66 7.36
CA THR A 147 -4.58 -12.48 6.23
C THR A 147 -3.19 -13.06 6.48
N GLU A 148 -3.00 -14.33 6.15
CA GLU A 148 -1.69 -14.98 6.19
C GLU A 148 -0.76 -14.35 5.16
N THR A 149 0.50 -14.17 5.54
CA THR A 149 1.55 -13.71 4.62
C THR A 149 2.23 -14.89 3.96
N VAL A 150 2.80 -14.67 2.79
CA VAL A 150 3.56 -15.68 2.06
C VAL A 150 4.99 -15.22 1.87
N LYS A 151 5.93 -16.13 2.16
CA LYS A 151 7.34 -15.96 1.83
C LYS A 151 7.73 -16.88 0.68
N ILE A 152 8.51 -16.35 -0.23
CA ILE A 152 9.10 -17.14 -1.31
C ILE A 152 10.47 -17.60 -0.83
N LYS A 153 10.68 -18.92 -0.88
CA LYS A 153 12.00 -19.53 -0.70
C LYS A 153 12.46 -20.10 -2.04
N ALA A 154 13.76 -20.00 -2.31
CA ALA A 154 14.35 -20.74 -3.42
C ALA A 154 14.39 -22.21 -3.06
N GLY A 155 13.72 -23.04 -3.84
CA GLY A 155 13.85 -24.51 -3.76
C GLY A 155 15.26 -24.96 -4.12
N ALA A 156 15.65 -26.13 -3.65
CA ALA A 156 16.98 -26.70 -3.92
C ALA A 156 17.23 -26.94 -5.43
N ASP A 157 16.19 -27.04 -6.21
CA ASP A 157 16.20 -27.21 -7.68
C ASP A 157 16.08 -25.88 -8.46
N GLY A 158 16.07 -24.74 -7.75
CA GLY A 158 15.87 -23.41 -8.35
C GLY A 158 14.41 -23.02 -8.56
N SER A 159 13.45 -23.88 -8.16
CA SER A 159 12.03 -23.51 -8.13
C SER A 159 11.71 -22.51 -7.04
N ALA A 160 10.60 -21.78 -7.18
CA ALA A 160 10.08 -20.93 -6.12
C ALA A 160 9.11 -21.75 -5.25
N GLU A 161 9.45 -21.92 -3.99
CA GLU A 161 8.56 -22.52 -3.00
C GLU A 161 7.86 -21.41 -2.20
N TYR A 162 6.54 -21.48 -2.16
CA TYR A 162 5.72 -20.58 -1.35
C TYR A 162 5.49 -21.24 0.01
N THR A 163 5.89 -20.52 1.06
CA THR A 163 5.62 -20.97 2.44
C THR A 163 4.68 -19.97 3.08
N GLU A 164 3.57 -20.46 3.61
CA GLU A 164 2.72 -19.67 4.49
C GLU A 164 3.53 -19.21 5.69
N ASP A 165 3.33 -17.96 6.07
CA ASP A 165 3.96 -17.35 7.21
C ASP A 165 2.86 -16.88 8.19
N GLU A 166 3.26 -16.33 9.32
CA GLU A 166 2.31 -15.85 10.32
C GLU A 166 1.42 -14.71 9.78
N ILE A 167 0.21 -14.59 10.31
CA ILE A 167 -0.61 -13.40 10.09
C ILE A 167 0.12 -12.17 10.63
N LEU A 168 0.01 -11.05 9.91
CA LEU A 168 0.69 -9.81 10.27
C LEU A 168 0.37 -9.33 11.68
N LEU A 169 -0.84 -9.59 12.17
CA LEU A 169 -1.27 -9.24 13.51
C LEU A 169 -0.35 -9.82 14.60
N ASN A 170 0.19 -11.03 14.39
CA ASN A 170 1.09 -11.68 15.35
C ASN A 170 2.49 -11.05 15.38
N ARG A 171 2.86 -10.28 14.35
CA ARG A 171 4.15 -9.58 14.28
C ARG A 171 4.12 -8.19 14.95
N LEU A 172 2.93 -7.62 15.10
CA LEU A 172 2.74 -6.28 15.66
C LEU A 172 2.47 -6.29 17.18
N GLY A 173 2.32 -7.46 17.78
CA GLY A 173 2.15 -7.68 19.24
C GLY A 173 3.43 -8.05 19.91
#